data_d70cb13c8db4d2bf36a02c817f19ba3d
#
_entry.id   d70cb13c8db4d2bf36a02c817f19ba3d
#
_cell.length_a   1.000
_cell.length_b   1.000
_cell.length_c   1.000
_cell.angle_alpha   90.00
_cell.angle_beta   90.00
_cell.angle_gamma   90.00
#
_symmetry.space_group_name_H-M   'P 1'
#
loop_
_entity.id
_entity.type
_entity.pdbx_description
1 polymer ?
#
loop_
_entity_poly.entity_id
_entity_poly.type
_entity_poly.pdbx_seq_one_letter_code
_entity_poly.pdbx_strand_id
1 'polypeptide(L)'
;DPYAENPYDDSDRIQNEAYNDLRPGVANLPDKEIIAQYDTIFVGSPCWWHQPAMVVCTFLEAYDLKDKVVIPFFTYGATTYLNESMQKIYKVTPESKHLPETLPEDLNPDDITTPGPPDDAGIDMPGSANGTEAWLRRIGIIK
;
A
#
# COMPACT_ATOMS: atom_id res chain seq x y z
N ASP A 1 -2.89 -17.37 -11.61
CA ASP A 1 -2.49 -18.27 -10.51
C ASP A 1 -2.32 -17.48 -9.22
N PRO A 2 -2.81 -17.98 -8.06
CA PRO A 2 -2.56 -17.34 -6.79
C PRO A 2 -1.07 -17.34 -6.46
N TYR A 3 -0.64 -16.41 -5.61
CA TYR A 3 0.69 -16.48 -5.02
C TYR A 3 0.80 -17.67 -4.08
N ALA A 4 2.01 -18.18 -3.90
CA ALA A 4 2.29 -19.20 -2.90
C ALA A 4 1.94 -18.70 -1.49
N GLU A 5 1.57 -19.62 -0.61
CA GLU A 5 1.28 -19.30 0.79
C GLU A 5 2.49 -18.64 1.49
N ASN A 6 3.68 -19.12 1.16
CA ASN A 6 4.93 -18.48 1.54
C ASN A 6 5.46 -17.65 0.37
N PRO A 7 5.54 -16.32 0.46
CA PRO A 7 5.99 -15.46 -0.64
C PRO A 7 7.41 -15.75 -1.13
N TYR A 8 8.27 -16.34 -0.30
CA TYR A 8 9.62 -16.72 -0.72
C TYR A 8 9.64 -17.83 -1.76
N ASP A 9 8.58 -18.65 -1.83
CA ASP A 9 8.46 -19.72 -2.83
C ASP A 9 8.13 -19.17 -4.23
N ASP A 10 7.60 -17.94 -4.29
CA ASP A 10 7.31 -17.20 -5.52
C ASP A 10 8.30 -16.05 -5.78
N SER A 11 9.45 -16.05 -5.13
CA SER A 11 10.40 -14.93 -5.15
C SER A 11 10.76 -14.46 -6.56
N ASP A 12 11.06 -15.39 -7.47
CA ASP A 12 11.42 -15.07 -8.87
C ASP A 12 10.26 -14.42 -9.62
N ARG A 13 9.04 -14.91 -9.41
CA ARG A 13 7.82 -14.34 -9.99
C ARG A 13 7.58 -12.92 -9.47
N ILE A 14 7.62 -12.74 -8.16
CA ILE A 14 7.39 -11.45 -7.49
C ILE A 14 8.46 -10.43 -7.92
N GLN A 15 9.72 -10.84 -8.01
CA GLN A 15 10.81 -9.99 -8.49
C GLN A 15 10.57 -9.56 -9.94
N ASN A 16 10.19 -10.48 -10.80
CA ASN A 16 9.90 -10.18 -12.21
C ASN A 16 8.72 -9.21 -12.35
N GLU A 17 7.66 -9.39 -11.57
CA GLU A 17 6.50 -8.50 -11.55
C GLU A 17 6.90 -7.08 -11.12
N ALA A 18 7.70 -6.95 -10.07
CA ALA A 18 8.16 -5.66 -9.56
C ALA A 18 9.11 -4.94 -10.56
N TYR A 19 10.11 -5.62 -11.06
CA TYR A 19 11.13 -5.01 -11.93
C TYR A 19 10.61 -4.66 -13.31
N ASN A 20 9.64 -5.39 -13.82
CA ASN A 20 9.05 -5.13 -15.13
C ASN A 20 7.71 -4.39 -15.05
N ASP A 21 7.35 -3.89 -13.87
CA ASP A 21 6.11 -3.13 -13.62
C ASP A 21 4.86 -3.85 -14.17
N LEU A 22 4.78 -5.17 -13.94
CA LEU A 22 3.71 -6.00 -14.47
C LEU A 22 2.39 -5.79 -13.71
N ARG A 23 1.29 -6.22 -14.32
CA ARG A 23 -0.06 -6.17 -13.75
C ARG A 23 -0.63 -7.58 -13.67
N PRO A 24 -0.29 -8.35 -12.62
CA PRO A 24 -0.86 -9.69 -12.44
C PRO A 24 -2.37 -9.61 -12.29
N GLY A 25 -3.07 -10.62 -12.82
CA GLY A 25 -4.51 -10.66 -12.80
C GLY A 25 -5.08 -10.84 -11.39
N VAL A 26 -6.21 -10.20 -11.12
CA VAL A 26 -7.01 -10.35 -9.90
C VAL A 26 -8.26 -11.17 -10.22
N ALA A 27 -8.42 -12.30 -9.53
CA ALA A 27 -9.50 -13.25 -9.84
C ALA A 27 -10.91 -12.73 -9.50
N ASN A 28 -11.05 -12.01 -8.41
CA ASN A 28 -12.35 -11.59 -7.85
C ASN A 28 -12.34 -10.10 -7.54
N LEU A 29 -12.34 -9.27 -8.59
CA LEU A 29 -12.51 -7.83 -8.42
C LEU A 29 -13.96 -7.52 -7.99
N PRO A 30 -14.18 -6.73 -6.93
CA PRO A 30 -15.50 -6.21 -6.61
C PRO A 30 -16.12 -5.43 -7.78
N ASP A 31 -17.44 -5.41 -7.85
CA ASP A 31 -18.13 -4.61 -8.84
C ASP A 31 -17.79 -3.13 -8.68
N LYS A 32 -17.69 -2.40 -9.80
CA LYS A 32 -17.29 -0.99 -9.80
C LYS A 32 -18.22 -0.11 -8.97
N GLU A 33 -19.51 -0.46 -8.96
CA GLU A 33 -20.53 0.22 -8.18
C GLU A 33 -20.32 0.10 -6.67
N ILE A 34 -19.67 -0.97 -6.21
CA ILE A 34 -19.31 -1.15 -4.79
C ILE A 34 -18.21 -0.18 -4.42
N ILE A 35 -17.14 -0.13 -5.20
CA ILE A 35 -16.00 0.76 -4.95
C ILE A 35 -16.43 2.24 -5.11
N ALA A 36 -17.33 2.53 -6.03
CA ALA A 36 -17.82 3.87 -6.28
C ALA A 36 -18.51 4.52 -5.05
N GLN A 37 -19.05 3.69 -4.14
CA GLN A 37 -19.75 4.17 -2.93
C GLN A 37 -18.84 4.74 -1.86
N TYR A 38 -17.53 4.50 -1.93
CA TYR A 38 -16.58 4.91 -0.90
C TYR A 38 -15.79 6.14 -1.35
N ASP A 39 -15.69 7.13 -0.48
CA ASP A 39 -14.88 8.33 -0.69
C ASP A 39 -13.43 8.13 -0.25
N THR A 40 -13.19 7.17 0.64
CA THR A 40 -11.88 6.87 1.20
C THR A 40 -11.55 5.39 1.03
N ILE A 41 -10.36 5.12 0.51
CA ILE A 41 -9.84 3.77 0.25
C ILE A 41 -8.53 3.60 1.02
N PHE A 42 -8.52 2.69 1.98
CA PHE A 42 -7.29 2.23 2.61
C PHE A 42 -6.68 1.12 1.78
N VAL A 43 -5.38 1.24 1.48
CA VAL A 43 -4.65 0.31 0.63
C VAL A 43 -3.52 -0.31 1.41
N GLY A 44 -3.69 -1.57 1.81
CA GLY A 44 -2.65 -2.33 2.49
C GLY A 44 -1.85 -3.20 1.52
N SER A 45 -0.52 -3.20 1.63
CA SER A 45 0.36 -4.02 0.82
C SER A 45 1.66 -4.37 1.56
N PRO A 46 2.26 -5.53 1.30
CA PRO A 46 3.67 -5.72 1.60
C PRO A 46 4.54 -4.91 0.63
N CYS A 47 5.77 -4.61 1.05
CA CYS A 47 6.83 -4.14 0.15
C CYS A 47 7.59 -5.35 -0.37
N TRP A 48 7.38 -5.69 -1.63
CA TRP A 48 8.07 -6.78 -2.30
C TRP A 48 9.01 -6.24 -3.38
N TRP A 49 10.30 -6.46 -3.24
CA TRP A 49 11.28 -5.97 -4.20
C TRP A 49 11.13 -4.45 -4.47
N HIS A 50 11.08 -3.66 -3.39
CA HIS A 50 10.94 -2.19 -3.41
C HIS A 50 9.62 -1.65 -3.98
N GLN A 51 8.64 -2.51 -4.23
CA GLN A 51 7.34 -2.12 -4.78
C GLN A 51 6.20 -2.64 -3.89
N PRO A 52 4.99 -2.10 -4.00
CA PRO A 52 3.82 -2.80 -3.51
C PRO A 52 3.70 -4.14 -4.23
N ALA A 53 3.03 -5.10 -3.63
CA ALA A 53 2.64 -6.30 -4.38
C ALA A 53 1.91 -5.86 -5.65
N MET A 54 2.43 -6.23 -6.83
CA MET A 54 1.97 -5.64 -8.09
C MET A 54 0.49 -5.90 -8.41
N VAL A 55 -0.09 -6.93 -7.81
CA VAL A 55 -1.54 -7.20 -7.84
C VAL A 55 -2.35 -6.06 -7.23
N VAL A 56 -1.81 -5.31 -6.28
CA VAL A 56 -2.44 -4.13 -5.69
C VAL A 56 -2.52 -3.00 -6.71
N CYS A 57 -1.48 -2.81 -7.52
CA CYS A 57 -1.51 -1.84 -8.63
C CYS A 57 -2.60 -2.22 -9.65
N THR A 58 -2.71 -3.51 -9.99
CA THR A 58 -3.79 -4.01 -10.87
C THR A 58 -5.16 -3.68 -10.30
N PHE A 59 -5.37 -3.88 -9.00
CA PHE A 59 -6.63 -3.54 -8.33
C PHE A 59 -6.93 -2.04 -8.43
N LEU A 60 -5.98 -1.19 -8.09
CA LEU A 60 -6.17 0.26 -8.08
C LEU A 60 -6.48 0.82 -9.48
N GLU A 61 -5.80 0.31 -10.49
CA GLU A 61 -6.01 0.72 -11.90
C GLU A 61 -7.31 0.18 -12.50
N ALA A 62 -7.98 -0.78 -11.85
CA ALA A 62 -9.25 -1.31 -12.31
C ALA A 62 -10.45 -0.38 -12.04
N TYR A 63 -10.29 0.63 -11.20
CA TYR A 63 -11.36 1.49 -10.73
C TYR A 63 -11.10 2.97 -11.01
N ASP A 64 -12.20 3.72 -11.15
CA ASP A 64 -12.15 5.18 -11.13
C ASP A 64 -12.03 5.66 -9.68
N LEU A 65 -10.82 6.07 -9.31
CA LEU A 65 -10.49 6.58 -7.98
C LEU A 65 -10.31 8.11 -7.96
N LYS A 66 -10.78 8.79 -9.01
CA LYS A 66 -10.70 10.24 -9.10
C LYS A 66 -11.42 10.91 -7.91
N ASP A 67 -10.75 11.90 -7.34
CA ASP A 67 -11.20 12.67 -6.18
C ASP A 67 -11.39 11.89 -4.87
N LYS A 68 -11.22 10.57 -4.89
CA LYS A 68 -11.22 9.74 -3.69
C LYS A 68 -9.95 9.95 -2.89
N VAL A 69 -10.03 9.73 -1.58
CA VAL A 69 -8.86 9.73 -0.69
C VAL A 69 -8.26 8.33 -0.66
N VAL A 70 -7.05 8.17 -1.13
CA VAL A 70 -6.30 6.91 -1.09
C VAL A 70 -5.24 6.98 0.00
N ILE A 71 -5.31 6.05 0.95
CA ILE A 71 -4.45 6.01 2.14
C ILE A 71 -3.66 4.69 2.12
N PRO A 72 -2.44 4.68 1.59
CA PRO A 72 -1.61 3.49 1.60
C PRO A 72 -0.99 3.23 2.97
N PHE A 73 -0.82 1.95 3.28
CA PHE A 73 -0.03 1.48 4.42
C PHE A 73 0.67 0.17 4.06
N PHE A 74 1.82 -0.08 4.67
CA PHE A 74 2.70 -1.17 4.25
C PHE A 74 3.27 -1.96 5.41
N THR A 75 3.53 -3.24 5.13
CA THR A 75 4.53 -4.02 5.84
C THR A 75 5.83 -3.97 5.06
N TYR A 76 6.97 -3.74 5.72
CA TYR A 76 8.25 -3.51 5.03
C TYR A 76 9.45 -3.93 5.89
N GLY A 77 10.54 -4.34 5.24
CA GLY A 77 11.78 -4.73 5.91
C GLY A 77 12.81 -3.59 6.01
N ALA A 78 12.66 -2.53 5.21
CA ALA A 78 13.53 -1.35 5.26
C ALA A 78 12.81 -0.11 4.75
N THR A 79 13.13 1.04 5.33
CA THR A 79 12.47 2.33 5.04
C THR A 79 12.63 2.78 3.58
N THR A 80 13.75 2.44 2.95
CA THR A 80 13.97 2.70 1.51
C THR A 80 12.94 2.01 0.64
N TYR A 81 12.53 0.80 0.99
CA TYR A 81 11.50 0.05 0.26
C TYR A 81 10.13 0.68 0.40
N LEU A 82 9.86 1.24 1.57
CA LEU A 82 8.61 1.95 1.85
C LEU A 82 8.44 3.15 0.92
N ASN A 83 9.49 3.98 0.77
CA ASN A 83 9.42 5.17 -0.07
C ASN A 83 9.05 4.83 -1.52
N GLU A 84 9.75 3.88 -2.12
CA GLU A 84 9.48 3.46 -3.51
C GLU A 84 8.07 2.88 -3.67
N SER A 85 7.62 2.10 -2.68
CA SER A 85 6.28 1.51 -2.67
C SER A 85 5.19 2.59 -2.55
N MET A 86 5.39 3.59 -1.69
CA MET A 86 4.47 4.73 -1.56
C MET A 86 4.39 5.53 -2.87
N GLN A 87 5.52 5.86 -3.47
CA GLN A 87 5.58 6.57 -4.75
C GLN A 87 4.84 5.81 -5.85
N LYS A 88 4.93 4.48 -5.87
CA LYS A 88 4.21 3.64 -6.84
C LYS A 88 2.70 3.78 -6.68
N ILE A 89 2.17 3.72 -5.44
CA ILE A 89 0.73 3.90 -5.22
C ILE A 89 0.27 5.27 -5.72
N TYR A 90 1.00 6.35 -5.41
CA TYR A 90 0.66 7.69 -5.89
C TYR A 90 0.67 7.79 -7.41
N LYS A 91 1.66 7.14 -8.04
CA LYS A 91 1.79 7.12 -9.51
C LYS A 91 0.63 6.41 -10.21
N VAL A 92 0.10 5.34 -9.63
CA VAL A 92 -1.01 4.56 -10.22
C VAL A 92 -2.39 5.11 -9.85
N THR A 93 -2.45 6.10 -8.96
CA THR A 93 -3.70 6.80 -8.57
C THR A 93 -3.56 8.32 -8.69
N PRO A 94 -3.18 8.85 -9.88
CA PRO A 94 -2.75 10.24 -10.04
C PRO A 94 -3.86 11.27 -9.86
N GLU A 95 -5.13 10.88 -10.02
CA GLU A 95 -6.28 11.76 -9.85
C GLU A 95 -6.92 11.66 -8.46
N SER A 96 -6.36 10.83 -7.58
CA SER A 96 -6.80 10.69 -6.19
C SER A 96 -6.14 11.73 -5.30
N LYS A 97 -6.75 12.01 -4.16
CA LYS A 97 -6.12 12.66 -3.03
C LYS A 97 -5.37 11.61 -2.22
N HIS A 98 -4.25 11.98 -1.65
CA HIS A 98 -3.44 11.05 -0.85
C HIS A 98 -3.25 11.57 0.58
N LEU A 99 -3.07 10.67 1.50
CA LEU A 99 -2.59 10.98 2.84
C LEU A 99 -1.38 10.09 3.15
N PRO A 100 -0.21 10.74 3.38
CA PRO A 100 0.06 12.19 3.32
C PRO A 100 -0.10 12.76 1.90
N GLU A 101 -0.41 14.05 1.77
CA GLU A 101 -0.63 14.68 0.46
C GLU A 101 0.63 14.68 -0.41
N THR A 102 1.78 14.83 0.22
CA THR A 102 3.10 14.80 -0.43
C THR A 102 4.01 13.82 0.29
N LEU A 103 4.84 13.15 -0.49
CA LEU A 103 5.88 12.28 0.04
C LEU A 103 7.15 13.09 0.26
N PRO A 104 7.63 13.25 1.50
CA PRO A 104 8.92 13.88 1.76
C PRO A 104 10.07 13.05 1.16
N GLU A 105 11.19 13.69 0.85
CA GLU A 105 12.38 13.00 0.33
C GLU A 105 12.89 11.95 1.32
N ASP A 106 12.85 12.30 2.61
CA ASP A 106 13.19 11.41 3.71
C ASP A 106 11.90 11.02 4.44
N LEU A 107 11.25 9.96 3.97
CA LEU A 107 10.06 9.45 4.64
C LEU A 107 10.40 8.94 6.04
N ASN A 108 9.83 9.59 7.03
CA ASN A 108 9.78 8.99 8.35
C ASN A 108 8.69 7.91 8.34
N PRO A 109 9.02 6.66 8.66
CA PRO A 109 8.03 5.58 8.73
C PRO A 109 6.82 5.93 9.60
N ASP A 110 7.05 6.64 10.70
CA ASP A 110 6.00 7.05 11.62
C ASP A 110 4.97 7.99 11.01
N ASP A 111 5.28 8.65 9.90
CA ASP A 111 4.36 9.56 9.20
C ASP A 111 3.42 8.83 8.24
N ILE A 112 3.76 7.63 7.80
CA ILE A 112 3.10 6.95 6.69
C ILE A 112 2.55 5.58 7.09
N THR A 113 3.19 4.95 8.04
CA THR A 113 2.81 3.64 8.54
C THR A 113 2.32 3.73 9.96
N THR A 114 1.92 2.62 10.49
CA THR A 114 1.64 2.51 11.91
C THR A 114 2.83 2.89 12.74
N PRO A 115 2.59 3.65 13.81
CA PRO A 115 3.60 3.89 14.80
C PRO A 115 3.93 2.59 15.52
N GLY A 116 5.12 2.19 15.37
CA GLY A 116 5.76 1.08 16.04
C GLY A 116 7.17 0.98 15.47
N PRO A 117 8.17 0.62 16.24
CA PRO A 117 9.43 0.32 15.63
C PRO A 117 9.21 -0.79 14.62
N PRO A 118 9.74 -0.69 13.40
CA PRO A 118 9.84 -1.86 12.58
C PRO A 118 10.54 -2.90 13.44
N ASP A 119 9.83 -3.95 13.81
CA ASP A 119 10.53 -5.08 14.39
C ASP A 119 11.44 -5.67 13.31
N ASP A 120 12.37 -6.49 13.72
CA ASP A 120 13.31 -7.11 12.79
C ASP A 120 12.61 -7.97 11.70
N ALA A 121 11.32 -8.16 11.79
CA ALA A 121 10.50 -8.84 10.81
C ALA A 121 9.80 -7.88 9.82
N GLY A 122 9.96 -6.57 9.98
CA GLY A 122 9.35 -5.57 9.11
C GLY A 122 7.82 -5.56 9.19
N ILE A 123 7.29 -5.96 10.31
CA ILE A 123 5.86 -6.05 10.53
C ILE A 123 5.43 -4.92 11.42
N ASP A 124 5.17 -3.80 10.82
CA ASP A 124 4.39 -2.79 11.50
C ASP A 124 3.04 -2.66 10.83
N MET A 125 2.20 -3.58 11.23
CA MET A 125 0.81 -3.52 10.86
C MET A 125 0.10 -2.41 11.61
N PRO A 126 -0.81 -1.66 10.95
CA PRO A 126 -1.85 -0.89 11.62
C PRO A 126 -2.73 -1.82 12.49
N GLY A 127 -2.18 -2.70 13.20
CA GLY A 127 -2.89 -3.67 13.99
C GLY A 127 -2.27 -3.85 15.35
N SER A 128 -1.13 -3.23 15.62
CA SER A 128 -0.73 -3.07 17.01
C SER A 128 -1.79 -2.20 17.67
N ALA A 129 -2.48 -2.74 18.65
CA ALA A 129 -3.63 -2.09 19.30
C ALA A 129 -3.32 -0.67 19.82
N ASN A 130 -2.05 -0.31 19.93
CA ASN A 130 -1.58 0.96 20.47
C ASN A 130 -1.18 1.99 19.42
N GLY A 131 -1.03 1.61 18.16
CA GLY A 131 -0.51 2.50 17.11
C GLY A 131 -1.55 2.97 16.11
N THR A 132 -2.53 2.15 15.80
CA THR A 132 -3.53 2.43 14.75
C THR A 132 -4.34 3.67 15.05
N GLU A 133 -4.83 3.84 16.29
CA GLU A 133 -5.62 5.01 16.66
C GLU A 133 -4.78 6.29 16.57
N ALA A 134 -3.56 6.27 17.08
CA ALA A 134 -2.65 7.42 17.01
C ALA A 134 -2.33 7.80 15.55
N TRP A 135 -2.11 6.82 14.71
CA TRP A 135 -1.91 7.03 13.27
C TRP A 135 -3.14 7.64 12.60
N LEU A 136 -4.34 7.08 12.82
CA LEU A 136 -5.59 7.59 12.24
C LEU A 136 -5.89 9.04 12.71
N ARG A 137 -5.56 9.38 13.96
CA ARG A 137 -5.66 10.78 14.46
C ARG A 137 -4.65 11.69 13.76
N ARG A 138 -3.40 11.23 13.61
CA ARG A 138 -2.34 12.02 12.99
C ARG A 138 -2.64 12.36 11.53
N ILE A 139 -3.19 11.41 10.77
CA ILE A 139 -3.60 11.64 9.38
C ILE A 139 -4.99 12.28 9.24
N GLY A 140 -5.67 12.58 10.36
CA GLY A 140 -6.93 13.33 10.38
C GLY A 140 -8.19 12.55 10.05
N ILE A 141 -8.14 11.23 10.11
CA ILE A 141 -9.31 10.36 9.85
C ILE A 141 -10.26 10.31 11.03
N ILE A 142 -9.73 10.28 12.24
CA ILE A 142 -10.50 10.36 13.48
C ILE A 142 -10.06 11.55 14.33
N LYS A 143 -10.99 12.07 15.17
CA LYS A 143 -10.76 13.22 16.07
C LYS A 143 -10.18 12.82 17.40
#